data_c91d635ed8fbd5df8ebdbc78bff9e2fb
#
_entry.id   c91d635ed8fbd5df8ebdbc78bff9e2fb
#
_cell.length_a   1.000
_cell.length_b   1.000
_cell.length_c   1.000
_cell.angle_alpha   90.00
_cell.angle_beta   90.00
_cell.angle_gamma   90.00
#
_symmetry.space_group_name_H-M   'P 1'
#
loop_
_entity.id
_entity.type
_entity.pdbx_description
1 polymer ?
#
loop_
_entity_poly.entity_id
_entity_poly.type
_entity_poly.pdbx_seq_one_letter_code
_entity_poly.pdbx_strand_id
1 'polypeptide(L)'
;MPADSPSVEPAKSAKKAAKGLNPVSVPEEAKGRNTPERGMGLGPWVAGLALLGAGLFGLWWIDRQLAKNQRVANSAKVSFSTIESPTPEAMGHEAFLEEVRYIGHADRELNLLDPNLTTTLAAAFRSHPWVAEVERVEVTPGTTRQGLAAPGKVIVKLRFRKPVLRVPLEGEPLPNETGEREVDALGTLLPTRLATLGVPALATQRKGVPPNPGSTWNDPVVQGGAKVAGELQKTGLMERIQRLRSVGSGWELETSKGPVFWGRTPGFESAGEPAVNEKCRRLGQWLSAPTETDPPDLSKNQ
;
A
#
# COMPACT_ATOMS: atom_id res chain seq x y z
N MET A 1 -34.99 23.70 -5.09
CA MET A 1 -34.36 24.51 -4.02
C MET A 1 -32.90 24.16 -4.00
N PRO A 2 -31.99 25.05 -4.44
CA PRO A 2 -30.56 24.82 -4.39
C PRO A 2 -30.01 25.32 -3.03
N ALA A 3 -29.11 24.52 -2.45
CA ALA A 3 -28.42 24.84 -1.21
C ALA A 3 -27.03 25.44 -1.50
N ASP A 4 -26.79 26.53 -0.79
CA ASP A 4 -25.63 27.40 -0.86
C ASP A 4 -24.29 26.75 -0.56
N SER A 5 -23.29 27.11 -1.38
CA SER A 5 -21.87 26.86 -1.10
C SER A 5 -21.26 28.06 -0.39
N PRO A 6 -20.45 27.90 0.65
CA PRO A 6 -19.74 29.01 1.26
C PRO A 6 -18.47 29.35 0.46
N SER A 7 -18.35 30.63 0.09
CA SER A 7 -17.18 31.24 -0.52
C SER A 7 -16.07 31.46 0.50
N VAL A 8 -14.85 31.09 0.13
CA VAL A 8 -13.64 31.36 0.91
C VAL A 8 -13.00 32.66 0.42
N GLU A 9 -12.88 33.63 1.29
CA GLU A 9 -12.18 34.91 1.10
C GLU A 9 -10.65 34.74 1.11
N PRO A 10 -9.90 35.50 0.28
CA PRO A 10 -8.43 35.46 0.31
C PRO A 10 -7.87 36.48 1.32
N ALA A 11 -7.00 36.01 2.20
CA ALA A 11 -6.28 36.81 3.19
C ALA A 11 -5.27 37.77 2.56
N LYS A 12 -5.33 39.01 3.02
CA LYS A 12 -4.55 40.16 2.61
C LYS A 12 -3.06 40.07 3.03
N SER A 13 -2.20 40.28 2.07
CA SER A 13 -0.77 40.59 2.18
C SER A 13 -0.50 41.83 3.03
N ALA A 14 0.35 41.70 4.07
CA ALA A 14 0.86 42.79 4.85
C ALA A 14 2.27 43.21 4.35
N LYS A 15 2.31 44.37 3.78
CA LYS A 15 3.48 45.14 3.36
C LYS A 15 4.18 45.74 4.59
N LYS A 16 5.44 45.41 4.87
CA LYS A 16 6.23 46.09 5.92
C LYS A 16 7.39 46.87 5.30
N ALA A 17 7.35 48.15 5.64
CA ALA A 17 8.13 49.24 5.09
C ALA A 17 9.61 49.21 5.44
N ALA A 18 10.37 49.78 4.53
CA ALA A 18 11.77 50.15 4.66
C ALA A 18 11.97 51.34 5.65
N LYS A 19 13.02 51.31 6.41
CA LYS A 19 13.52 52.50 7.11
C LYS A 19 15.02 52.39 7.35
N GLY A 20 15.75 53.43 6.94
CA GLY A 20 16.98 53.86 7.56
C GLY A 20 18.22 53.88 6.68
N LEU A 21 18.34 54.88 5.83
CA LEU A 21 19.63 55.36 5.30
C LEU A 21 20.30 56.25 6.37
N ASN A 22 21.52 55.89 6.78
CA ASN A 22 22.42 56.82 7.49
C ASN A 22 23.48 57.30 6.53
N PRO A 23 23.83 58.59 6.54
CA PRO A 23 24.81 59.18 5.65
C PRO A 23 26.25 58.91 6.12
N VAL A 24 27.06 58.55 5.16
CA VAL A 24 28.52 58.42 5.32
C VAL A 24 29.15 59.77 5.41
N SER A 25 29.85 60.05 6.51
CA SER A 25 30.74 61.18 6.68
C SER A 25 32.09 60.95 5.99
N VAL A 26 32.47 61.90 5.17
CA VAL A 26 33.76 61.98 4.50
C VAL A 26 34.80 62.53 5.48
N PRO A 27 35.99 61.97 5.63
CA PRO A 27 37.14 62.67 6.21
C PRO A 27 38.09 63.08 5.13
N GLU A 28 38.55 64.25 5.39
CA GLU A 28 39.41 65.22 4.76
C GLU A 28 40.83 64.70 4.43
N GLU A 29 41.41 65.32 3.37
CA GLU A 29 42.76 65.11 2.84
C GLU A 29 43.84 65.23 3.87
N ALA A 30 44.80 64.31 3.85
CA ALA A 30 46.14 64.53 4.36
C ALA A 30 47.21 64.20 3.28
N LYS A 31 47.78 65.24 2.78
CA LYS A 31 48.89 65.37 1.85
C LYS A 31 50.15 64.77 2.43
N GLY A 32 50.66 63.70 1.86
CA GLY A 32 51.96 63.15 2.22
C GLY A 32 52.60 62.44 1.01
N ARG A 33 53.37 63.23 0.25
CA ARG A 33 54.27 62.72 -0.81
C ARG A 33 55.43 61.98 -0.15
N ASN A 34 55.45 60.67 -0.33
CA ASN A 34 56.69 59.90 -0.28
C ASN A 34 56.64 58.87 -1.43
N THR A 35 57.47 59.13 -2.41
CA THR A 35 57.81 58.19 -3.47
C THR A 35 58.68 57.10 -2.88
N PRO A 36 58.26 55.84 -2.89
CA PRO A 36 59.21 54.77 -2.65
C PRO A 36 59.81 54.31 -3.98
N GLU A 37 61.10 54.17 -3.93
CA GLU A 37 61.92 53.55 -4.96
C GLU A 37 61.39 52.28 -5.53
N ARG A 38 61.41 52.13 -6.87
CA ARG A 38 61.09 50.93 -7.63
C ARG A 38 62.14 49.86 -7.33
N GLY A 39 62.01 49.19 -6.21
CA GLY A 39 62.57 47.86 -6.08
C GLY A 39 61.71 46.92 -6.90
N MET A 40 62.27 46.27 -7.93
CA MET A 40 61.65 45.16 -8.64
C MET A 40 61.35 43.98 -7.65
N GLY A 41 60.29 44.14 -6.86
CA GLY A 41 59.93 43.17 -5.86
C GLY A 41 59.28 41.99 -6.56
N LEU A 42 59.77 40.80 -6.29
CA LEU A 42 59.12 39.46 -6.61
C LEU A 42 57.72 39.32 -6.05
N GLY A 43 57.23 40.30 -5.28
CA GLY A 43 55.94 40.33 -4.59
C GLY A 43 54.71 40.08 -5.46
N PRO A 44 54.54 40.75 -6.63
CA PRO A 44 53.31 40.51 -7.43
C PRO A 44 53.23 39.12 -8.05
N TRP A 45 54.37 38.50 -8.35
CA TRP A 45 54.43 37.15 -8.90
C TRP A 45 54.09 36.09 -7.83
N VAL A 46 54.54 36.26 -6.60
CA VAL A 46 54.26 35.38 -5.48
C VAL A 46 52.77 35.48 -5.09
N ALA A 47 52.20 36.69 -5.10
CA ALA A 47 50.76 36.89 -4.85
C ALA A 47 49.88 36.25 -5.94
N GLY A 48 50.29 36.37 -7.21
CA GLY A 48 49.60 35.72 -8.32
C GLY A 48 49.62 34.18 -8.24
N LEU A 49 50.76 33.60 -7.90
CA LEU A 49 50.88 32.14 -7.67
C LEU A 49 50.05 31.64 -6.46
N ALA A 50 50.00 32.43 -5.37
CA ALA A 50 49.20 32.11 -4.21
C ALA A 50 47.69 32.13 -4.51
N LEU A 51 47.22 33.12 -5.29
CA LEU A 51 45.82 33.18 -5.74
C LEU A 51 45.46 32.05 -6.69
N LEU A 52 46.34 31.66 -7.62
CA LEU A 52 46.16 30.50 -8.49
C LEU A 52 46.11 29.20 -7.70
N GLY A 53 46.99 29.04 -6.72
CA GLY A 53 47.02 27.89 -5.83
C GLY A 53 45.74 27.77 -4.97
N ALA A 54 45.27 28.89 -4.42
CA ALA A 54 44.03 28.95 -3.65
C ALA A 54 42.80 28.66 -4.53
N GLY A 55 42.77 29.14 -5.78
CA GLY A 55 41.74 28.86 -6.74
C GLY A 55 41.66 27.34 -7.12
N LEU A 56 42.83 26.76 -7.44
CA LEU A 56 42.94 25.34 -7.76
C LEU A 56 42.56 24.43 -6.55
N PHE A 57 42.99 24.84 -5.33
CA PHE A 57 42.62 24.13 -4.11
C PHE A 57 41.11 24.23 -3.82
N GLY A 58 40.53 25.42 -4.05
CA GLY A 58 39.08 25.63 -3.93
C GLY A 58 38.29 24.75 -4.91
N LEU A 59 38.69 24.70 -6.18
CA LEU A 59 38.08 23.84 -7.19
C LEU A 59 38.24 22.37 -6.84
N TRP A 60 39.40 21.92 -6.41
CA TRP A 60 39.64 20.53 -5.98
C TRP A 60 38.81 20.19 -4.75
N TRP A 61 38.65 21.11 -3.79
CA TRP A 61 37.82 20.90 -2.60
C TRP A 61 36.34 20.80 -2.95
N ILE A 62 35.83 21.65 -3.87
CA ILE A 62 34.46 21.63 -4.37
C ILE A 62 34.21 20.32 -5.12
N ASP A 63 35.10 19.90 -6.02
CA ASP A 63 34.98 18.65 -6.75
C ASP A 63 34.93 17.43 -5.82
N ARG A 64 35.76 17.43 -4.76
CA ARG A 64 35.75 16.38 -3.74
C ARG A 64 34.47 16.36 -2.90
N GLN A 65 33.86 17.50 -2.65
CA GLN A 65 32.56 17.60 -1.97
C GLN A 65 31.44 17.16 -2.89
N LEU A 66 31.45 17.55 -4.15
CA LEU A 66 30.49 17.09 -5.16
C LEU A 66 30.57 15.57 -5.37
N ALA A 67 31.79 15.03 -5.47
CA ALA A 67 31.99 13.58 -5.60
C ALA A 67 31.48 12.79 -4.38
N LYS A 68 31.63 13.35 -3.15
CA LYS A 68 31.03 12.76 -1.94
C LYS A 68 29.51 12.80 -1.99
N ASN A 69 28.93 13.94 -2.39
CA ASN A 69 27.47 14.08 -2.51
C ASN A 69 26.89 13.17 -3.58
N GLN A 70 27.55 13.02 -4.73
CA GLN A 70 27.15 12.07 -5.77
C GLN A 70 27.25 10.60 -5.32
N ARG A 71 28.29 10.23 -4.56
CA ARG A 71 28.40 8.87 -3.99
C ARG A 71 27.28 8.60 -2.99
N VAL A 72 26.94 9.56 -2.14
CA VAL A 72 25.80 9.47 -1.22
C VAL A 72 24.49 9.37 -1.99
N ALA A 73 24.30 10.20 -3.00
CA ALA A 73 23.10 10.15 -3.84
C ALA A 73 22.96 8.82 -4.60
N ASN A 74 24.07 8.28 -5.11
CA ASN A 74 24.06 6.98 -5.80
C ASN A 74 23.86 5.80 -4.85
N SER A 75 24.40 5.86 -3.62
CA SER A 75 24.17 4.84 -2.59
C SER A 75 22.76 4.87 -2.00
N ALA A 76 22.05 5.98 -2.21
CA ALA A 76 20.65 6.12 -1.81
C ALA A 76 19.65 5.64 -2.86
N LYS A 77 20.10 5.22 -4.05
CA LYS A 77 19.23 4.66 -5.08
C LYS A 77 19.15 3.16 -4.95
N VAL A 78 17.93 2.64 -4.98
CA VAL A 78 17.62 1.21 -4.91
C VAL A 78 16.60 0.87 -5.99
N SER A 79 16.78 -0.27 -6.67
CA SER A 79 15.81 -0.74 -7.66
C SER A 79 14.52 -1.20 -6.96
N PHE A 80 13.36 -0.93 -7.58
CA PHE A 80 12.08 -1.44 -7.11
C PHE A 80 12.06 -2.97 -7.01
N SER A 81 12.76 -3.67 -7.90
CA SER A 81 12.87 -5.13 -7.91
C SER A 81 13.60 -5.72 -6.70
N THR A 82 14.33 -4.91 -5.93
CA THR A 82 15.07 -5.36 -4.73
C THR A 82 14.29 -5.15 -3.43
N ILE A 83 13.04 -4.69 -3.51
CA ILE A 83 12.16 -4.57 -2.34
C ILE A 83 11.90 -5.96 -1.77
N GLU A 84 12.14 -6.12 -0.49
CA GLU A 84 11.77 -7.33 0.24
C GLU A 84 10.30 -7.22 0.67
N SER A 85 9.46 -8.10 0.16
CA SER A 85 8.05 -8.22 0.54
C SER A 85 7.59 -9.67 0.47
N PRO A 86 6.59 -10.07 1.27
CA PRO A 86 5.90 -11.33 1.03
C PRO A 86 5.21 -11.30 -0.35
N THR A 87 4.84 -12.46 -0.87
CA THR A 87 4.17 -12.60 -2.17
C THR A 87 2.89 -13.42 -2.01
N PRO A 88 1.86 -13.18 -2.85
CA PRO A 88 0.71 -14.07 -2.92
C PRO A 88 1.13 -15.48 -3.35
N GLU A 89 0.50 -16.53 -2.82
CA GLU A 89 0.85 -17.93 -3.09
C GLU A 89 0.89 -18.30 -4.57
N ALA A 90 0.07 -17.66 -5.39
CA ALA A 90 -0.07 -17.95 -6.82
C ALA A 90 0.84 -17.11 -7.72
N MET A 91 1.80 -16.33 -7.18
CA MET A 91 2.61 -15.37 -7.95
C MET A 91 4.06 -15.40 -7.49
N GLY A 92 5.00 -15.32 -8.46
CA GLY A 92 6.41 -15.15 -8.14
C GLY A 92 6.70 -13.73 -7.64
N HIS A 93 7.75 -13.58 -6.82
CA HIS A 93 8.12 -12.31 -6.20
C HIS A 93 8.34 -11.18 -7.23
N GLU A 94 9.11 -11.47 -8.28
CA GLU A 94 9.43 -10.50 -9.32
C GLU A 94 8.18 -10.05 -10.08
N ALA A 95 7.30 -10.99 -10.46
CA ALA A 95 6.04 -10.68 -11.13
C ALA A 95 5.12 -9.83 -10.25
N PHE A 96 5.06 -10.13 -8.95
CA PHE A 96 4.28 -9.34 -8.00
C PHE A 96 4.79 -7.90 -7.91
N LEU A 97 6.10 -7.70 -7.77
CA LEU A 97 6.68 -6.36 -7.70
C LEU A 97 6.47 -5.57 -9.00
N GLU A 98 6.59 -6.21 -10.17
CA GLU A 98 6.34 -5.56 -11.45
C GLU A 98 4.86 -5.16 -11.60
N GLU A 99 3.89 -6.00 -11.17
CA GLU A 99 2.47 -5.63 -11.15
C GLU A 99 2.21 -4.46 -10.18
N VAL A 100 2.76 -4.51 -8.96
CA VAL A 100 2.63 -3.40 -7.98
C VAL A 100 3.19 -2.11 -8.55
N ARG A 101 4.37 -2.17 -9.18
CA ARG A 101 5.00 -1.01 -9.81
C ARG A 101 4.13 -0.43 -10.92
N TYR A 102 3.59 -1.30 -11.78
CA TYR A 102 2.76 -0.90 -12.91
C TYR A 102 1.44 -0.26 -12.44
N ILE A 103 0.71 -0.95 -11.55
CA ILE A 103 -0.59 -0.48 -11.04
C ILE A 103 -0.43 0.77 -10.17
N GLY A 104 0.60 0.81 -9.35
CA GLY A 104 0.90 1.91 -8.43
C GLY A 104 1.64 3.08 -9.09
N HIS A 105 1.97 2.99 -10.39
CA HIS A 105 2.75 4.00 -11.13
C HIS A 105 4.06 4.38 -10.43
N ALA A 106 4.71 3.41 -9.79
CA ALA A 106 5.95 3.64 -9.06
C ALA A 106 7.18 3.62 -9.99
N ASP A 107 8.20 4.41 -9.63
CA ASP A 107 9.45 4.48 -10.37
C ASP A 107 10.26 3.17 -10.25
N ARG A 108 11.05 2.86 -11.27
CA ARG A 108 11.98 1.72 -11.24
C ARG A 108 13.11 1.90 -10.24
N GLU A 109 13.58 3.14 -10.11
CA GLU A 109 14.63 3.53 -9.16
C GLU A 109 14.02 4.35 -8.03
N LEU A 110 14.23 3.90 -6.81
CA LEU A 110 13.73 4.56 -5.60
C LEU A 110 14.83 5.38 -4.97
N ASN A 111 14.53 6.60 -4.59
CA ASN A 111 15.43 7.44 -3.81
C ASN A 111 15.13 7.27 -2.31
N LEU A 112 16.00 6.59 -1.58
CA LEU A 112 15.82 6.31 -0.15
C LEU A 112 15.90 7.56 0.74
N LEU A 113 16.30 8.71 0.19
CA LEU A 113 16.32 9.99 0.90
C LEU A 113 15.04 10.80 0.69
N ASP A 114 14.10 10.30 -0.13
CA ASP A 114 12.81 10.96 -0.31
C ASP A 114 11.97 10.80 0.96
N PRO A 115 11.57 11.89 1.62
CA PRO A 115 10.74 11.83 2.84
C PRO A 115 9.36 11.22 2.59
N ASN A 116 8.87 11.23 1.36
CA ASN A 116 7.57 10.69 0.97
C ASN A 116 7.64 9.23 0.51
N LEU A 117 8.82 8.65 0.39
CA LEU A 117 9.00 7.30 -0.18
C LEU A 117 8.12 6.25 0.50
N THR A 118 8.07 6.24 1.83
CA THR A 118 7.26 5.27 2.59
C THR A 118 5.77 5.38 2.29
N THR A 119 5.27 6.62 2.17
CA THR A 119 3.86 6.88 1.84
C THR A 119 3.54 6.48 0.41
N THR A 120 4.43 6.83 -0.53
CA THR A 120 4.29 6.50 -1.96
C THR A 120 4.31 4.99 -2.17
N LEU A 121 5.25 4.27 -1.55
CA LEU A 121 5.31 2.81 -1.61
C LEU A 121 4.07 2.17 -0.97
N ALA A 122 3.65 2.63 0.21
CA ALA A 122 2.45 2.12 0.84
C ALA A 122 1.21 2.31 -0.05
N ALA A 123 1.08 3.43 -0.75
CA ALA A 123 0.00 3.67 -1.71
C ALA A 123 0.09 2.73 -2.91
N ALA A 124 1.29 2.55 -3.49
CA ALA A 124 1.51 1.66 -4.62
C ALA A 124 1.14 0.20 -4.28
N PHE A 125 1.58 -0.31 -3.12
CA PHE A 125 1.21 -1.66 -2.70
C PHE A 125 -0.28 -1.81 -2.40
N ARG A 126 -0.94 -0.80 -1.79
CA ARG A 126 -2.39 -0.82 -1.53
C ARG A 126 -3.23 -0.85 -2.79
N SER A 127 -2.75 -0.30 -3.90
CA SER A 127 -3.47 -0.32 -5.18
C SER A 127 -3.53 -1.72 -5.80
N HIS A 128 -2.68 -2.65 -5.35
CA HIS A 128 -2.65 -4.00 -5.88
C HIS A 128 -3.84 -4.84 -5.35
N PRO A 129 -4.64 -5.50 -6.22
CA PRO A 129 -5.88 -6.16 -5.81
C PRO A 129 -5.73 -7.26 -4.76
N TRP A 130 -4.60 -7.95 -4.71
CA TRP A 130 -4.30 -8.97 -3.70
C TRP A 130 -3.95 -8.41 -2.32
N VAL A 131 -3.60 -7.12 -2.22
CA VAL A 131 -3.19 -6.53 -0.95
C VAL A 131 -4.41 -6.10 -0.15
N ALA A 132 -4.60 -6.71 1.02
CA ALA A 132 -5.63 -6.29 1.97
C ALA A 132 -5.17 -5.07 2.78
N GLU A 133 -3.90 -5.10 3.21
CA GLU A 133 -3.33 -4.07 4.07
C GLU A 133 -1.82 -4.01 3.91
N VAL A 134 -1.29 -2.79 3.93
CA VAL A 134 0.14 -2.54 4.10
C VAL A 134 0.37 -2.24 5.58
N GLU A 135 0.93 -3.21 6.28
CA GLU A 135 1.15 -3.11 7.72
C GLU A 135 2.30 -2.14 8.03
N ARG A 136 3.38 -2.22 7.27
CA ARG A 136 4.57 -1.39 7.49
C ARG A 136 5.47 -1.31 6.26
N VAL A 137 6.07 -0.14 6.06
CA VAL A 137 7.16 0.09 5.11
C VAL A 137 8.38 0.55 5.90
N GLU A 138 9.46 -0.20 5.84
CA GLU A 138 10.74 0.09 6.49
C GLU A 138 11.76 0.45 5.41
N VAL A 139 12.36 1.64 5.53
CA VAL A 139 13.40 2.11 4.63
C VAL A 139 14.68 2.28 5.44
N THR A 140 15.72 1.55 5.06
CA THR A 140 17.05 1.68 5.67
C THR A 140 17.98 2.28 4.63
N PRO A 141 18.46 3.51 4.82
CA PRO A 141 19.43 4.12 3.89
C PRO A 141 20.73 3.33 3.89
N GLY A 142 21.39 3.29 2.74
CA GLY A 142 22.71 2.67 2.63
C GLY A 142 23.74 3.40 3.51
N THR A 143 24.65 2.64 4.10
CA THR A 143 25.72 3.15 4.94
C THR A 143 27.07 2.91 4.26
N THR A 144 27.95 3.91 4.32
CA THR A 144 29.34 3.75 3.89
C THR A 144 30.20 3.63 5.14
N ARG A 145 30.59 2.40 5.48
CA ARG A 145 31.48 2.14 6.61
C ARG A 145 32.83 1.68 6.06
N GLN A 146 33.93 2.35 6.44
CA GLN A 146 35.29 2.01 6.02
C GLN A 146 35.51 1.84 4.51
N GLY A 147 34.83 2.64 3.68
CA GLY A 147 34.97 2.59 2.21
C GLY A 147 34.14 1.51 1.52
N LEU A 148 33.46 0.63 2.25
CA LEU A 148 32.50 -0.32 1.75
C LEU A 148 31.10 0.28 1.82
N ALA A 149 30.47 0.45 0.66
CA ALA A 149 29.07 0.91 0.57
C ALA A 149 28.14 -0.30 0.79
N ALA A 150 27.40 -0.31 1.87
CA ALA A 150 26.26 -1.22 2.01
C ALA A 150 25.05 -0.59 1.30
N PRO A 151 24.40 -1.27 0.34
CA PRO A 151 23.23 -0.76 -0.32
C PRO A 151 22.10 -0.54 0.69
N GLY A 152 21.26 0.45 0.42
CA GLY A 152 20.06 0.63 1.20
C GLY A 152 19.06 -0.50 0.98
N LYS A 153 18.13 -0.66 1.90
CA LYS A 153 17.15 -1.75 1.93
C LYS A 153 15.75 -1.19 2.14
N VAL A 154 14.78 -1.74 1.41
CA VAL A 154 13.36 -1.48 1.59
C VAL A 154 12.66 -2.78 1.93
N ILE A 155 11.93 -2.80 3.03
CA ILE A 155 11.14 -3.95 3.48
C ILE A 155 9.69 -3.51 3.59
N VAL A 156 8.78 -4.25 2.95
CA VAL A 156 7.34 -3.99 3.01
C VAL A 156 6.65 -5.19 3.65
N LYS A 157 5.93 -4.95 4.75
CA LYS A 157 5.11 -5.96 5.42
C LYS A 157 3.68 -5.82 4.94
N LEU A 158 3.13 -6.90 4.43
CA LEU A 158 1.82 -6.95 3.78
C LEU A 158 0.96 -8.04 4.38
N ARG A 159 -0.34 -7.78 4.38
CA ARG A 159 -1.36 -8.80 4.56
C ARG A 159 -2.15 -8.94 3.25
N PHE A 160 -2.25 -10.17 2.75
CA PHE A 160 -2.99 -10.46 1.53
C PHE A 160 -4.45 -10.76 1.80
N ARG A 161 -5.29 -10.48 0.82
CA ARG A 161 -6.67 -10.92 0.78
C ARG A 161 -6.72 -12.43 0.61
N LYS A 162 -7.63 -13.07 1.32
CA LYS A 162 -7.87 -14.52 1.20
C LYS A 162 -9.22 -14.74 0.57
N PRO A 163 -9.34 -15.60 -0.45
CA PRO A 163 -10.62 -15.96 -1.02
C PRO A 163 -11.46 -16.70 0.02
N VAL A 164 -12.73 -16.34 0.12
CA VAL A 164 -13.69 -16.99 1.04
C VAL A 164 -14.94 -17.48 0.33
N LEU A 165 -15.26 -16.92 -0.83
CA LEU A 165 -16.49 -17.26 -1.54
C LEU A 165 -16.25 -17.21 -3.05
N ARG A 166 -16.72 -18.24 -3.76
CA ARG A 166 -16.80 -18.27 -5.22
C ARG A 166 -18.19 -17.81 -5.66
N VAL A 167 -18.22 -16.89 -6.62
CA VAL A 167 -19.43 -16.28 -7.16
C VAL A 167 -19.58 -16.72 -8.60
N PRO A 168 -20.51 -17.65 -8.92
CA PRO A 168 -20.77 -18.05 -10.30
C PRO A 168 -21.44 -16.90 -11.06
N LEU A 169 -21.00 -16.65 -12.29
CA LEU A 169 -21.57 -15.68 -13.22
C LEU A 169 -22.56 -16.34 -14.17
N GLU A 170 -23.59 -15.60 -14.54
CA GLU A 170 -24.49 -15.99 -15.64
C GLU A 170 -23.83 -15.68 -16.98
N GLY A 171 -23.82 -16.63 -17.90
CA GLY A 171 -23.24 -16.52 -19.23
C GLY A 171 -22.19 -17.60 -19.50
N GLU A 172 -21.73 -17.65 -20.73
CA GLU A 172 -20.63 -18.54 -21.10
C GLU A 172 -19.30 -17.99 -20.56
N PRO A 173 -18.51 -18.83 -19.86
CA PRO A 173 -17.18 -18.43 -19.44
C PRO A 173 -16.32 -18.15 -20.67
N LEU A 174 -15.50 -17.11 -20.61
CA LEU A 174 -14.49 -16.85 -21.64
C LEU A 174 -13.52 -18.05 -21.71
N PRO A 175 -12.90 -18.31 -22.87
CA PRO A 175 -11.86 -19.33 -22.98
C PRO A 175 -10.81 -19.14 -21.87
N ASN A 176 -10.55 -20.21 -21.11
CA ASN A 176 -9.65 -20.23 -19.93
C ASN A 176 -10.21 -19.57 -18.65
N GLU A 177 -11.49 -19.24 -18.57
CA GLU A 177 -12.14 -18.79 -17.35
C GLU A 177 -13.10 -19.84 -16.78
N THR A 178 -13.13 -19.97 -15.45
CA THR A 178 -14.00 -20.96 -14.76
C THR A 178 -15.47 -20.56 -14.72
N GLY A 179 -15.83 -19.35 -15.22
CA GLY A 179 -17.16 -18.78 -15.05
C GLY A 179 -17.48 -18.37 -13.60
N GLU A 180 -16.52 -18.51 -12.71
CA GLU A 180 -16.62 -18.14 -11.30
C GLU A 180 -15.62 -17.04 -10.96
N ARG A 181 -15.97 -16.23 -9.99
CA ARG A 181 -15.10 -15.17 -9.43
C ARG A 181 -14.95 -15.38 -7.94
N GLU A 182 -13.77 -15.13 -7.42
CA GLU A 182 -13.48 -15.22 -5.99
C GLU A 182 -13.54 -13.84 -5.33
N VAL A 183 -14.09 -13.80 -4.11
CA VAL A 183 -14.14 -12.60 -3.29
C VAL A 183 -13.58 -12.89 -1.89
N ASP A 184 -13.02 -11.84 -1.26
CA ASP A 184 -12.61 -11.88 0.14
C ASP A 184 -13.79 -11.69 1.11
N ALA A 185 -13.54 -11.75 2.42
CA ALA A 185 -14.55 -11.60 3.47
C ALA A 185 -15.28 -10.23 3.48
N LEU A 186 -14.76 -9.23 2.78
CA LEU A 186 -15.40 -7.93 2.59
C LEU A 186 -16.21 -7.85 1.29
N GLY A 187 -16.25 -8.94 0.52
CA GLY A 187 -16.86 -8.97 -0.81
C GLY A 187 -16.02 -8.25 -1.87
N THR A 188 -14.72 -8.08 -1.66
CA THR A 188 -13.81 -7.49 -2.64
C THR A 188 -13.43 -8.54 -3.67
N LEU A 189 -13.60 -8.21 -4.95
CA LEU A 189 -13.24 -9.10 -6.06
C LEU A 189 -11.73 -9.30 -6.12
N LEU A 190 -11.32 -10.57 -6.19
CA LEU A 190 -9.93 -10.96 -6.38
C LEU A 190 -9.61 -11.15 -7.87
N PRO A 191 -8.34 -10.97 -8.28
CA PRO A 191 -7.93 -11.29 -9.64
C PRO A 191 -8.20 -12.76 -9.97
N THR A 192 -8.69 -13.01 -11.19
CA THR A 192 -8.99 -14.37 -11.65
C THR A 192 -7.69 -15.16 -11.75
N ARG A 193 -7.62 -16.26 -11.01
CA ARG A 193 -6.56 -17.27 -11.06
C ARG A 193 -7.20 -18.65 -10.96
N LEU A 194 -6.39 -19.68 -10.86
CA LEU A 194 -6.90 -21.03 -10.63
C LEU A 194 -7.80 -21.04 -9.40
N ALA A 195 -8.99 -21.69 -9.53
CA ALA A 195 -9.95 -21.78 -8.45
C ALA A 195 -9.30 -22.34 -7.17
N THR A 196 -9.49 -21.64 -6.05
CA THR A 196 -8.96 -22.07 -4.76
C THR A 196 -9.78 -23.26 -4.23
N LEU A 197 -9.10 -24.36 -3.93
CA LEU A 197 -9.75 -25.53 -3.34
C LEU A 197 -10.29 -25.20 -1.94
N GLY A 198 -11.45 -25.79 -1.59
CA GLY A 198 -12.02 -25.62 -0.25
C GLY A 198 -12.78 -24.31 -0.03
N VAL A 199 -12.91 -23.45 -1.06
CA VAL A 199 -13.73 -22.25 -0.99
C VAL A 199 -15.16 -22.58 -1.46
N PRO A 200 -16.20 -22.30 -0.64
CA PRO A 200 -17.59 -22.55 -1.01
C PRO A 200 -18.05 -21.63 -2.14
N ALA A 201 -19.04 -22.08 -2.92
CA ALA A 201 -19.66 -21.29 -3.98
C ALA A 201 -21.03 -20.73 -3.56
N LEU A 202 -21.43 -19.59 -4.11
CA LEU A 202 -22.84 -19.20 -4.09
C LEU A 202 -23.67 -20.20 -4.91
N ALA A 203 -24.82 -20.61 -4.38
CA ALA A 203 -25.73 -21.53 -5.07
C ALA A 203 -26.45 -20.86 -6.28
N THR A 204 -26.50 -19.53 -6.30
CA THR A 204 -27.19 -18.76 -7.33
C THR A 204 -26.20 -17.96 -8.16
N GLN A 205 -26.30 -18.13 -9.48
CA GLN A 205 -25.52 -17.32 -10.42
C GLN A 205 -25.88 -15.83 -10.32
N ARG A 206 -24.89 -14.98 -10.50
CA ARG A 206 -25.06 -13.53 -10.48
C ARG A 206 -25.10 -12.97 -11.89
N LYS A 207 -26.07 -12.09 -12.12
CA LYS A 207 -26.23 -11.33 -13.38
C LYS A 207 -25.40 -10.07 -13.35
N GLY A 208 -24.94 -9.68 -14.54
CA GLY A 208 -24.23 -8.41 -14.74
C GLY A 208 -22.72 -8.55 -14.76
N VAL A 209 -22.08 -7.40 -14.96
CA VAL A 209 -20.62 -7.32 -15.06
C VAL A 209 -20.02 -7.23 -13.64
N PRO A 210 -19.07 -8.11 -13.29
CA PRO A 210 -18.38 -8.00 -12.03
C PRO A 210 -17.56 -6.69 -11.96
N PRO A 211 -17.29 -6.15 -10.76
CA PRO A 211 -16.44 -4.98 -10.61
C PRO A 211 -15.00 -5.30 -11.04
N ASN A 212 -14.14 -4.30 -11.10
CA ASN A 212 -12.72 -4.51 -11.30
C ASN A 212 -12.09 -5.24 -10.08
N PRO A 213 -11.08 -6.09 -10.29
CA PRO A 213 -10.32 -6.70 -9.20
C PRO A 213 -9.81 -5.64 -8.21
N GLY A 214 -9.90 -5.93 -6.92
CA GLY A 214 -9.57 -4.99 -5.83
C GLY A 214 -10.74 -4.10 -5.41
N SER A 215 -11.86 -4.07 -6.15
CA SER A 215 -13.06 -3.31 -5.81
C SER A 215 -14.11 -4.19 -5.11
N THR A 216 -14.85 -3.58 -4.17
CA THR A 216 -15.95 -4.27 -3.49
C THR A 216 -17.12 -4.50 -4.45
N TRP A 217 -17.66 -5.71 -4.44
CA TRP A 217 -18.82 -6.06 -5.25
C TRP A 217 -20.08 -5.49 -4.63
N ASN A 218 -20.70 -4.55 -5.28
CA ASN A 218 -21.89 -3.88 -4.78
C ASN A 218 -23.18 -4.73 -5.03
N ASP A 219 -23.18 -5.95 -4.49
CA ASP A 219 -24.30 -6.88 -4.50
C ASP A 219 -24.53 -7.40 -3.07
N PRO A 220 -25.70 -7.14 -2.47
CA PRO A 220 -25.96 -7.53 -1.08
C PRO A 220 -25.83 -9.03 -0.81
N VAL A 221 -26.13 -9.87 -1.82
CA VAL A 221 -26.00 -11.33 -1.68
C VAL A 221 -24.53 -11.73 -1.69
N VAL A 222 -23.71 -11.14 -2.58
CA VAL A 222 -22.26 -11.41 -2.57
C VAL A 222 -21.64 -10.95 -1.25
N GLN A 223 -21.94 -9.73 -0.81
CA GLN A 223 -21.42 -9.19 0.45
C GLN A 223 -21.87 -10.00 1.68
N GLY A 224 -23.15 -10.38 1.71
CA GLY A 224 -23.70 -11.18 2.80
C GLY A 224 -23.09 -12.58 2.86
N GLY A 225 -22.99 -13.25 1.71
CA GLY A 225 -22.35 -14.57 1.60
C GLY A 225 -20.85 -14.52 1.96
N ALA A 226 -20.14 -13.49 1.49
CA ALA A 226 -18.74 -13.28 1.83
C ALA A 226 -18.52 -13.10 3.35
N LYS A 227 -19.39 -12.37 4.04
CA LYS A 227 -19.35 -12.22 5.51
C LYS A 227 -19.55 -13.55 6.21
N VAL A 228 -20.57 -14.35 5.80
CA VAL A 228 -20.80 -15.70 6.37
C VAL A 228 -19.58 -16.58 6.14
N ALA A 229 -19.09 -16.66 4.92
CA ALA A 229 -17.92 -17.47 4.56
C ALA A 229 -16.65 -17.01 5.31
N GLY A 230 -16.47 -15.69 5.50
CA GLY A 230 -15.37 -15.13 6.28
C GLY A 230 -15.38 -15.58 7.75
N GLU A 231 -16.56 -15.67 8.39
CA GLU A 231 -16.67 -16.19 9.75
C GLU A 231 -16.37 -17.71 9.81
N LEU A 232 -16.85 -18.45 8.82
CA LEU A 232 -16.53 -19.89 8.69
C LEU A 232 -15.02 -20.12 8.46
N GLN A 233 -14.34 -19.23 7.72
CA GLN A 233 -12.89 -19.30 7.52
C GLN A 233 -12.13 -19.11 8.84
N LYS A 234 -12.52 -18.13 9.66
CA LYS A 234 -11.88 -17.84 10.96
C LYS A 234 -11.95 -19.04 11.92
N THR A 235 -12.99 -19.86 11.79
CA THR A 235 -13.22 -21.03 12.65
C THR A 235 -12.75 -22.35 12.04
N GLY A 236 -12.19 -22.33 10.81
CA GLY A 236 -11.73 -23.53 10.10
C GLY A 236 -12.86 -24.42 9.58
N LEU A 237 -14.09 -23.91 9.52
CA LEU A 237 -15.25 -24.67 9.06
C LEU A 237 -15.52 -24.52 7.56
N MET A 238 -14.87 -23.57 6.89
CA MET A 238 -15.12 -23.20 5.50
C MET A 238 -15.00 -24.39 4.54
N GLU A 239 -13.97 -25.22 4.69
CA GLU A 239 -13.71 -26.38 3.82
C GLU A 239 -14.78 -27.48 3.87
N ARG A 240 -15.61 -27.46 4.91
CA ARG A 240 -16.73 -28.40 5.07
C ARG A 240 -18.03 -27.90 4.42
N ILE A 241 -18.04 -26.67 3.91
CA ILE A 241 -19.18 -26.05 3.26
C ILE A 241 -18.97 -26.08 1.75
N GLN A 242 -19.93 -26.59 1.02
CA GLN A 242 -19.88 -26.70 -0.44
C GLN A 242 -20.45 -25.45 -1.10
N ARG A 243 -21.61 -25.00 -0.62
CA ARG A 243 -22.32 -23.84 -1.16
C ARG A 243 -23.02 -23.03 -0.09
N LEU A 244 -23.23 -21.74 -0.41
CA LEU A 244 -24.06 -20.83 0.35
C LEU A 244 -25.27 -20.44 -0.50
N ARG A 245 -26.46 -20.54 0.05
CA ARG A 245 -27.70 -20.12 -0.60
C ARG A 245 -28.37 -19.01 0.23
N SER A 246 -28.76 -17.93 -0.43
CA SER A 246 -29.61 -16.92 0.19
C SER A 246 -31.06 -17.40 0.16
N VAL A 247 -31.69 -17.47 1.34
CA VAL A 247 -33.09 -17.94 1.51
C VAL A 247 -33.84 -16.89 2.35
N GLY A 248 -34.76 -16.18 1.70
CA GLY A 248 -35.46 -15.09 2.36
C GLY A 248 -34.50 -14.00 2.85
N SER A 249 -34.48 -13.75 4.16
CA SER A 249 -33.54 -12.79 4.79
C SER A 249 -32.33 -13.48 5.42
N GLY A 250 -32.16 -14.78 5.23
CA GLY A 250 -31.09 -15.58 5.85
C GLY A 250 -30.26 -16.37 4.84
N TRP A 251 -29.45 -17.25 5.39
CA TRP A 251 -28.51 -18.09 4.66
C TRP A 251 -28.71 -19.56 4.98
N GLU A 252 -28.57 -20.39 4.00
CA GLU A 252 -28.49 -21.83 4.10
C GLU A 252 -27.10 -22.28 3.64
N LEU A 253 -26.50 -23.19 4.41
CA LEU A 253 -25.18 -23.78 4.14
C LEU A 253 -25.38 -25.19 3.62
N GLU A 254 -24.92 -25.48 2.42
CA GLU A 254 -24.89 -26.85 1.88
C GLU A 254 -23.59 -27.52 2.36
N THR A 255 -23.74 -28.62 3.13
CA THR A 255 -22.61 -29.39 3.67
C THR A 255 -22.67 -30.84 3.16
N SER A 256 -21.61 -31.61 3.40
CA SER A 256 -21.61 -33.06 3.07
C SER A 256 -22.67 -33.87 3.83
N LYS A 257 -23.20 -33.37 4.96
CA LYS A 257 -24.24 -33.99 5.77
C LYS A 257 -25.66 -33.51 5.43
N GLY A 258 -25.76 -32.48 4.59
CA GLY A 258 -27.03 -31.88 4.21
C GLY A 258 -27.06 -30.35 4.46
N PRO A 259 -28.21 -29.72 4.16
CA PRO A 259 -28.38 -28.29 4.33
C PRO A 259 -28.56 -27.91 5.81
N VAL A 260 -27.99 -26.79 6.21
CA VAL A 260 -28.11 -26.20 7.56
C VAL A 260 -28.53 -24.75 7.42
N PHE A 261 -29.60 -24.35 8.12
CA PHE A 261 -30.03 -22.96 8.13
C PHE A 261 -29.19 -22.17 9.11
N TRP A 262 -28.39 -21.22 8.58
CA TRP A 262 -27.50 -20.35 9.34
C TRP A 262 -28.23 -19.20 10.04
N GLY A 263 -29.31 -18.69 9.43
CA GLY A 263 -29.95 -17.46 9.84
C GLY A 263 -29.42 -16.25 9.07
N ARG A 264 -29.44 -15.07 9.68
CA ARG A 264 -29.06 -13.80 9.02
C ARG A 264 -27.55 -13.63 8.85
N THR A 265 -27.21 -12.70 7.99
CA THR A 265 -25.82 -12.27 7.77
C THR A 265 -25.19 -11.78 9.08
N PRO A 266 -23.92 -12.11 9.37
CA PRO A 266 -23.18 -11.60 10.51
C PRO A 266 -23.25 -10.07 10.64
N GLY A 267 -23.61 -9.58 11.83
CA GLY A 267 -23.87 -8.18 12.13
C GLY A 267 -25.30 -7.68 11.83
N PHE A 268 -26.19 -8.58 11.37
CA PHE A 268 -27.61 -8.29 11.10
C PHE A 268 -28.54 -9.29 11.76
N GLU A 269 -28.09 -9.94 12.82
CA GLU A 269 -28.85 -10.95 13.57
C GLU A 269 -30.14 -10.36 14.10
N SER A 270 -31.20 -11.18 14.12
CA SER A 270 -32.48 -10.80 14.75
C SER A 270 -32.38 -10.84 16.27
N ALA A 271 -33.29 -10.15 16.96
CA ALA A 271 -33.45 -10.30 18.39
C ALA A 271 -33.76 -11.79 18.73
N GLY A 272 -32.93 -12.36 19.60
CA GLY A 272 -33.03 -13.80 19.96
C GLY A 272 -32.28 -14.76 19.04
N GLU A 273 -31.67 -14.29 17.98
CA GLU A 273 -30.78 -15.13 17.15
C GLU A 273 -29.41 -15.29 17.84
N PRO A 274 -28.82 -16.51 17.84
CA PRO A 274 -27.50 -16.73 18.45
C PRO A 274 -26.40 -15.90 17.82
N ALA A 275 -25.43 -15.48 18.61
CA ALA A 275 -24.22 -14.82 18.12
C ALA A 275 -23.43 -15.74 17.16
N VAL A 276 -22.68 -15.16 16.24
CA VAL A 276 -21.89 -15.86 15.20
C VAL A 276 -21.02 -16.97 15.79
N ASN A 277 -20.30 -16.69 16.89
CA ASN A 277 -19.43 -17.67 17.53
C ASN A 277 -20.20 -18.91 18.01
N GLU A 278 -21.41 -18.70 18.53
CA GLU A 278 -22.27 -19.80 18.97
C GLU A 278 -22.78 -20.62 17.79
N LYS A 279 -23.15 -19.97 16.69
CA LYS A 279 -23.54 -20.65 15.45
C LYS A 279 -22.39 -21.52 14.91
N CYS A 280 -21.17 -20.94 14.85
CA CYS A 280 -19.98 -21.68 14.42
C CYS A 280 -19.69 -22.89 15.33
N ARG A 281 -19.82 -22.70 16.65
CA ARG A 281 -19.64 -23.80 17.63
C ARG A 281 -20.63 -24.94 17.40
N ARG A 282 -21.92 -24.62 17.27
CA ARG A 282 -23.00 -25.63 17.01
C ARG A 282 -22.79 -26.31 15.67
N LEU A 283 -22.47 -25.56 14.62
CA LEU A 283 -22.18 -26.12 13.31
C LEU A 283 -20.99 -27.08 13.37
N GLY A 284 -19.89 -26.71 14.04
CA GLY A 284 -18.72 -27.56 14.20
C GLY A 284 -19.03 -28.85 14.98
N GLN A 285 -19.83 -28.77 16.03
CA GLN A 285 -20.30 -29.93 16.79
C GLN A 285 -21.13 -30.89 15.93
N TRP A 286 -22.10 -30.34 15.20
CA TRP A 286 -22.96 -31.15 14.31
C TRP A 286 -22.17 -31.78 13.17
N LEU A 287 -21.26 -31.06 12.54
CA LEU A 287 -20.41 -31.61 11.49
C LEU A 287 -19.49 -32.73 11.98
N SER A 288 -19.14 -32.74 13.26
CA SER A 288 -18.32 -33.78 13.89
C SER A 288 -19.12 -34.93 14.50
N ALA A 289 -20.45 -34.78 14.68
CA ALA A 289 -21.34 -35.81 15.21
C ALA A 289 -21.57 -36.97 14.19
N PRO A 290 -22.14 -38.11 14.57
CA PRO A 290 -22.57 -39.15 13.64
C PRO A 290 -23.55 -38.63 12.57
N THR A 291 -23.61 -39.30 11.43
CA THR A 291 -24.41 -38.86 10.25
C THR A 291 -25.92 -38.85 10.47
N GLU A 292 -26.44 -39.60 11.45
CA GLU A 292 -27.86 -39.69 11.77
C GLU A 292 -28.43 -38.52 12.57
N THR A 293 -27.59 -37.51 12.89
CA THR A 293 -28.04 -36.35 13.69
C THR A 293 -28.74 -35.34 12.80
N ASP A 294 -29.95 -34.92 13.18
CA ASP A 294 -30.73 -33.91 12.46
C ASP A 294 -29.94 -32.57 12.34
N PRO A 295 -30.08 -31.85 11.20
CA PRO A 295 -29.43 -30.59 11.01
C PRO A 295 -29.95 -29.53 12.00
N PRO A 296 -29.05 -28.79 12.67
CA PRO A 296 -29.48 -27.74 13.58
C PRO A 296 -30.02 -26.52 12.82
N ASP A 297 -31.05 -25.91 13.36
CA ASP A 297 -31.46 -24.55 12.97
C ASP A 297 -30.62 -23.52 13.78
N LEU A 298 -29.59 -22.97 13.15
CA LEU A 298 -28.65 -22.05 13.81
C LEU A 298 -29.23 -20.67 14.03
N SER A 299 -30.42 -20.37 13.48
CA SER A 299 -31.10 -19.08 13.71
C SER A 299 -31.84 -19.01 15.04
N LYS A 300 -32.01 -20.14 15.73
CA LYS A 300 -32.78 -20.24 16.98
C LYS A 300 -31.89 -20.49 18.19
N ASN A 301 -32.20 -19.88 19.31
CA ASN A 301 -31.68 -20.26 20.62
C ASN A 301 -32.39 -21.56 21.05
N GLN A 302 -31.64 -22.64 21.18
CA GLN A 302 -32.10 -23.91 21.75
C GLN A 302 -31.90 -23.89 23.25
#